data_e5f9bb384da3309db067b225889e887e
#
_entry.id   e5f9bb384da3309db067b225889e887e
#
_cell.length_a   1.000
_cell.length_b   1.000
_cell.length_c   1.000
_cell.angle_alpha   90.00
_cell.angle_beta   90.00
_cell.angle_gamma   90.00
#
_symmetry.space_group_name_H-M   'P 1'
#
loop_
_entity.id
_entity.type
_entity.pdbx_description
1 polymer ?
#
loop_
_entity_poly.entity_id
_entity_poly.type
_entity_poly.pdbx_seq_one_letter_code
_entity_poly.pdbx_strand_id
1 'polypeptide(L)'
;MSRRHSAEKREINPDPKFGNLVVSKFMNSIMYEGKKSVAEAIVYGALDVIEGKTKQNPVSVFQQALDNVMPSIEVRSRRVGGATYQVPVEVRTDRRQALGIRWIIAAARERNEKTMVERLSAELLDASNNRGNAVKKREDTHRMAEANKAFAHYRW
;
A
#
# COMPACT_ATOMS: atom_id res chain seq x y z
N MET A 1 13.99 20.61 7.81
CA MET A 1 12.54 20.41 8.03
C MET A 1 11.86 21.77 8.20
N SER A 2 10.73 21.98 7.56
CA SER A 2 9.95 23.19 7.77
C SER A 2 9.23 23.13 9.12
N ARG A 3 9.47 24.13 10.00
CA ARG A 3 8.79 24.22 11.30
C ARG A 3 7.58 25.17 11.27
N ARG A 4 7.47 26.02 10.24
CA ARG A 4 6.42 27.06 10.15
C ARG A 4 5.22 26.63 9.34
N HIS A 5 5.41 25.78 8.34
CA HIS A 5 4.33 25.28 7.49
C HIS A 5 4.66 23.85 7.01
N SER A 6 3.63 23.09 6.66
CA SER A 6 3.79 21.81 5.97
C SER A 6 4.16 22.05 4.50
N ALA A 7 4.94 21.14 3.90
CA ALA A 7 5.25 21.23 2.48
C ALA A 7 3.97 21.12 1.64
N GLU A 8 3.90 21.89 0.58
CA GLU A 8 2.81 21.82 -0.40
C GLU A 8 2.80 20.44 -1.07
N LYS A 9 1.62 19.87 -1.22
CA LYS A 9 1.46 18.61 -1.93
C LYS A 9 1.55 18.87 -3.43
N ARG A 10 2.52 18.22 -4.11
CA ARG A 10 2.63 18.30 -5.57
C ARG A 10 1.44 17.59 -6.21
N GLU A 11 0.89 18.18 -7.24
CA GLU A 11 -0.10 17.54 -8.08
C GLU A 11 0.53 16.40 -8.88
N ILE A 12 -0.18 15.30 -8.98
CA ILE A 12 0.22 14.12 -9.74
C ILE A 12 -0.78 13.95 -10.87
N ASN A 13 -0.30 13.90 -12.11
CA ASN A 13 -1.15 13.61 -13.25
C ASN A 13 -1.59 12.15 -13.23
N PRO A 14 -2.82 11.84 -13.63
CA PRO A 14 -3.27 10.46 -13.79
C PRO A 14 -2.43 9.75 -14.87
N ASP A 15 -2.40 8.43 -14.82
CA ASP A 15 -1.65 7.66 -15.82
C ASP A 15 -2.30 7.77 -17.21
N PRO A 16 -1.49 7.78 -18.29
CA PRO A 16 -2.01 7.99 -19.64
C PRO A 16 -2.83 6.83 -20.20
N LYS A 17 -2.63 5.59 -19.72
CA LYS A 17 -3.31 4.40 -20.26
C LYS A 17 -4.72 4.21 -19.66
N PHE A 18 -4.88 4.38 -18.36
CA PHE A 18 -6.14 4.13 -17.65
C PHE A 18 -6.77 5.40 -17.05
N GLY A 19 -6.06 6.53 -17.09
CA GLY A 19 -6.54 7.79 -16.50
C GLY A 19 -6.69 7.75 -14.97
N ASN A 20 -5.98 6.83 -14.29
CA ASN A 20 -6.15 6.57 -12.86
C ASN A 20 -5.02 7.19 -12.03
N LEU A 21 -5.40 8.07 -11.10
CA LEU A 21 -4.44 8.76 -10.22
C LEU A 21 -3.73 7.80 -9.24
N VAL A 22 -4.42 6.75 -8.79
CA VAL A 22 -3.86 5.80 -7.82
C VAL A 22 -2.79 4.93 -8.49
N VAL A 23 -3.02 4.54 -9.75
CA VAL A 23 -2.03 3.82 -10.58
C VAL A 23 -0.79 4.67 -10.76
N SER A 24 -0.94 5.97 -11.04
CA SER A 24 0.18 6.89 -11.16
C SER A 24 0.98 7.03 -9.84
N LYS A 25 0.30 7.13 -8.70
CA LYS A 25 0.94 7.11 -7.37
C LYS A 25 1.69 5.81 -7.11
N PHE A 26 1.12 4.69 -7.54
CA PHE A 26 1.74 3.37 -7.42
C PHE A 26 3.02 3.28 -8.24
N MET A 27 3.01 3.75 -9.50
CA MET A 27 4.21 3.83 -10.35
C MET A 27 5.32 4.66 -9.71
N ASN A 28 4.98 5.80 -9.15
CA ASN A 28 5.95 6.65 -8.46
C ASN A 28 6.54 5.97 -7.20
N SER A 29 5.75 5.11 -6.54
CA SER A 29 6.19 4.41 -5.33
C SER A 29 7.06 3.18 -5.61
N ILE A 30 6.84 2.49 -6.73
CA ILE A 30 7.65 1.33 -7.14
C ILE A 30 8.97 1.74 -7.79
N MET A 31 9.04 2.97 -8.29
CA MET A 31 10.20 3.53 -8.99
C MET A 31 11.44 3.56 -8.11
N TYR A 32 12.60 3.18 -8.68
CA TYR A 32 13.92 3.36 -8.11
C TYR A 32 14.75 4.34 -8.96
N GLU A 33 15.59 5.13 -8.32
CA GLU A 33 16.58 6.01 -8.96
C GLU A 33 15.98 6.95 -10.03
N GLY A 34 14.70 7.27 -9.93
CA GLY A 34 14.02 8.10 -10.92
C GLY A 34 13.73 7.42 -12.26
N LYS A 35 13.94 6.11 -12.38
CA LYS A 35 13.70 5.34 -13.62
C LYS A 35 12.21 5.08 -13.84
N LYS A 36 11.47 6.12 -14.18
CA LYS A 36 10.01 6.07 -14.30
C LYS A 36 9.53 5.17 -15.44
N SER A 37 10.20 5.17 -16.59
CA SER A 37 9.83 4.31 -17.72
C SER A 37 9.87 2.83 -17.37
N VAL A 38 10.84 2.41 -16.54
CA VAL A 38 10.93 1.03 -16.04
C VAL A 38 9.77 0.72 -15.09
N ALA A 39 9.43 1.64 -14.20
CA ALA A 39 8.29 1.49 -13.29
C ALA A 39 6.97 1.39 -14.05
N GLU A 40 6.77 2.19 -15.08
CA GLU A 40 5.61 2.14 -15.97
C GLU A 40 5.52 0.78 -16.69
N ALA A 41 6.62 0.31 -17.27
CA ALA A 41 6.67 -1.00 -17.93
C ALA A 41 6.32 -2.15 -16.97
N ILE A 42 6.80 -2.11 -15.72
CA ILE A 42 6.48 -3.12 -14.71
C ILE A 42 5.00 -3.10 -14.37
N VAL A 43 4.43 -1.92 -14.09
CA VAL A 43 3.03 -1.80 -13.67
C VAL A 43 2.08 -2.17 -14.80
N TYR A 44 2.30 -1.64 -16.00
CA TYR A 44 1.47 -1.99 -17.16
C TYR A 44 1.59 -3.47 -17.51
N GLY A 45 2.80 -4.02 -17.53
CA GLY A 45 3.00 -5.45 -17.76
C GLY A 45 2.28 -6.33 -16.72
N ALA A 46 2.31 -5.93 -15.45
CA ALA A 46 1.58 -6.65 -14.40
C ALA A 46 0.05 -6.58 -14.60
N LEU A 47 -0.49 -5.42 -14.99
CA LEU A 47 -1.90 -5.25 -15.29
C LEU A 47 -2.34 -6.04 -16.52
N ASP A 48 -1.52 -6.10 -17.57
CA ASP A 48 -1.78 -6.90 -18.77
C ASP A 48 -1.80 -8.42 -18.44
N VAL A 49 -0.90 -8.88 -17.56
CA VAL A 49 -0.91 -10.28 -17.07
C VAL A 49 -2.19 -10.57 -16.25
N ILE A 50 -2.63 -9.65 -15.42
CA ILE A 50 -3.87 -9.79 -14.64
C ILE A 50 -5.08 -9.89 -15.58
N GLU A 51 -5.19 -9.01 -16.56
CA GLU A 51 -6.26 -9.04 -17.56
C GLU A 51 -6.28 -10.37 -18.33
N GLY A 52 -5.11 -10.84 -18.76
CA GLY A 52 -4.95 -12.13 -19.44
C GLY A 52 -5.45 -13.33 -18.60
N LYS A 53 -5.21 -13.31 -17.29
CA LYS A 53 -5.57 -14.39 -16.36
C LYS A 53 -7.02 -14.32 -15.89
N THR A 54 -7.52 -13.14 -15.56
CA THR A 54 -8.84 -12.96 -14.93
C THR A 54 -9.95 -12.66 -15.92
N LYS A 55 -9.61 -12.13 -17.10
CA LYS A 55 -10.56 -11.61 -18.09
C LYS A 55 -11.45 -10.46 -17.55
N GLN A 56 -10.97 -9.80 -16.50
CA GLN A 56 -11.63 -8.66 -15.85
C GLN A 56 -10.83 -7.38 -16.12
N ASN A 57 -11.46 -6.23 -15.86
CA ASN A 57 -10.76 -4.96 -15.91
C ASN A 57 -9.58 -4.95 -14.90
N PRO A 58 -8.33 -4.83 -15.35
CA PRO A 58 -7.17 -4.94 -14.48
C PRO A 58 -7.11 -3.83 -13.41
N VAL A 59 -7.65 -2.64 -13.70
CA VAL A 59 -7.72 -1.54 -12.73
C VAL A 59 -8.71 -1.87 -11.61
N SER A 60 -9.81 -2.56 -11.90
CA SER A 60 -10.75 -3.00 -10.87
C SER A 60 -10.12 -4.03 -9.93
N VAL A 61 -9.38 -4.99 -10.48
CA VAL A 61 -8.64 -5.97 -9.68
C VAL A 61 -7.55 -5.30 -8.83
N PHE A 62 -6.83 -4.34 -9.40
CA PHE A 62 -5.85 -3.53 -8.68
C PHE A 62 -6.49 -2.75 -7.53
N GLN A 63 -7.63 -2.09 -7.76
CA GLN A 63 -8.33 -1.34 -6.72
C GLN A 63 -8.82 -2.26 -5.61
N GLN A 64 -9.40 -3.40 -5.95
CA GLN A 64 -9.82 -4.41 -4.99
C GLN A 64 -8.65 -4.94 -4.15
N ALA A 65 -7.51 -5.22 -4.78
CA ALA A 65 -6.31 -5.63 -4.08
C ALA A 65 -5.83 -4.56 -3.09
N LEU A 66 -5.82 -3.30 -3.51
CA LEU A 66 -5.42 -2.17 -2.66
C LEU A 66 -6.39 -2.01 -1.48
N ASP A 67 -7.70 -2.06 -1.72
CA ASP A 67 -8.72 -1.95 -0.68
C ASP A 67 -8.58 -3.06 0.37
N ASN A 68 -8.27 -4.29 -0.07
CA ASN A 68 -8.03 -5.43 0.81
C ASN A 68 -6.74 -5.30 1.63
N VAL A 69 -5.77 -4.51 1.22
CA VAL A 69 -4.49 -4.32 1.94
C VAL A 69 -4.49 -3.07 2.81
N MET A 70 -5.29 -2.07 2.49
CA MET A 70 -5.33 -0.81 3.24
C MET A 70 -5.78 -1.02 4.69
N PRO A 71 -4.97 -0.61 5.71
CA PRO A 71 -5.35 -0.74 7.10
C PRO A 71 -6.34 0.35 7.53
N SER A 72 -7.28 0.01 8.40
CA SER A 72 -8.17 0.97 9.07
C SER A 72 -7.57 1.52 10.36
N ILE A 73 -6.71 0.73 11.02
CA ILE A 73 -6.11 1.05 12.31
C ILE A 73 -4.61 0.71 12.28
N GLU A 74 -3.81 1.52 12.96
CA GLU A 74 -2.38 1.26 13.18
C GLU A 74 -2.03 1.48 14.64
N VAL A 75 -0.86 1.05 15.06
CA VAL A 75 -0.33 1.27 16.41
C VAL A 75 0.73 2.35 16.36
N ARG A 76 0.64 3.35 17.24
CA ARG A 76 1.65 4.39 17.41
C ARG A 76 2.20 4.40 18.81
N SER A 77 3.51 4.54 18.92
CA SER A 77 4.18 4.67 20.20
C SER A 77 3.89 6.04 20.82
N ARG A 78 3.47 6.06 22.08
CA ARG A 78 3.32 7.26 22.91
C ARG A 78 4.01 7.08 24.23
N ARG A 79 4.79 8.07 24.65
CA ARG A 79 5.46 8.09 25.94
C ARG A 79 4.56 8.80 26.96
N VAL A 80 4.22 8.11 28.03
CA VAL A 80 3.41 8.64 29.14
C VAL A 80 4.09 8.28 30.45
N GLY A 81 4.42 9.25 31.30
CA GLY A 81 5.03 9.02 32.61
C GLY A 81 6.33 8.20 32.59
N GLY A 82 7.14 8.33 31.52
CA GLY A 82 8.40 7.59 31.37
C GLY A 82 8.27 6.21 30.70
N ALA A 83 7.08 5.64 30.62
CA ALA A 83 6.80 4.40 29.90
C ALA A 83 6.35 4.66 28.46
N THR A 84 6.69 3.77 27.54
CA THR A 84 6.27 3.84 26.13
C THR A 84 5.14 2.84 25.91
N TYR A 85 3.99 3.34 25.45
CA TYR A 85 2.81 2.55 25.15
C TYR A 85 2.58 2.51 23.64
N GLN A 86 2.11 1.36 23.15
CA GLN A 86 1.66 1.18 21.77
C GLN A 86 0.16 1.51 21.72
N VAL A 87 -0.18 2.68 21.19
CA VAL A 87 -1.56 3.19 21.20
C VAL A 87 -2.21 2.95 19.86
N PRO A 88 -3.35 2.23 19.78
CA PRO A 88 -4.09 2.06 18.53
C PRO A 88 -4.76 3.38 18.11
N VAL A 89 -4.58 3.76 16.85
CA VAL A 89 -5.15 4.96 16.26
C VAL A 89 -5.72 4.67 14.88
N GLU A 90 -6.82 5.32 14.53
CA GLU A 90 -7.39 5.25 13.19
C GLU A 90 -6.44 5.88 12.16
N VAL A 91 -6.37 5.27 10.99
CA VAL A 91 -5.50 5.72 9.91
C VAL A 91 -6.29 6.64 8.97
N ARG A 92 -5.76 7.85 8.73
CA ARG A 92 -6.36 8.78 7.75
C ARG A 92 -6.30 8.21 6.34
N THR A 93 -7.25 8.57 5.49
CA THR A 93 -7.43 8.04 4.13
C THR A 93 -6.15 8.12 3.29
N ASP A 94 -5.47 9.27 3.28
CA ASP A 94 -4.20 9.44 2.54
C ASP A 94 -3.13 8.45 2.99
N ARG A 95 -3.04 8.23 4.30
CA ARG A 95 -2.07 7.31 4.89
C ARG A 95 -2.45 5.85 4.67
N ARG A 96 -3.74 5.52 4.70
CA ARG A 96 -4.23 4.17 4.36
C ARG A 96 -3.76 3.77 2.97
N GLN A 97 -3.99 4.64 1.99
CA GLN A 97 -3.56 4.42 0.61
C GLN A 97 -2.03 4.26 0.51
N ALA A 98 -1.26 5.14 1.16
CA ALA A 98 0.20 5.08 1.14
C ALA A 98 0.74 3.79 1.78
N LEU A 99 0.14 3.33 2.88
CA LEU A 99 0.51 2.07 3.52
C LEU A 99 0.15 0.86 2.64
N GLY A 100 -1.04 0.84 2.04
CA GLY A 100 -1.45 -0.23 1.13
C GLY A 100 -0.49 -0.38 -0.06
N ILE A 101 -0.17 0.72 -0.72
CA ILE A 101 0.80 0.75 -1.83
C ILE A 101 2.17 0.22 -1.36
N ARG A 102 2.67 0.70 -0.25
CA ARG A 102 3.97 0.29 0.30
C ARG A 102 4.02 -1.20 0.62
N TRP A 103 2.97 -1.73 1.23
CA TRP A 103 2.92 -3.14 1.64
C TRP A 103 2.80 -4.08 0.44
N ILE A 104 2.01 -3.72 -0.58
CA ILE A 104 1.94 -4.49 -1.83
C ILE A 104 3.31 -4.54 -2.51
N ILE A 105 3.99 -3.40 -2.63
CA ILE A 105 5.31 -3.32 -3.27
C ILE A 105 6.35 -4.14 -2.48
N ALA A 106 6.36 -4.01 -1.16
CA ALA A 106 7.27 -4.78 -0.31
C ALA A 106 7.03 -6.29 -0.44
N ALA A 107 5.77 -6.71 -0.34
CA ALA A 107 5.40 -8.11 -0.48
C ALA A 107 5.73 -8.67 -1.88
N ALA A 108 5.49 -7.90 -2.94
CA ALA A 108 5.85 -8.29 -4.29
C ALA A 108 7.37 -8.49 -4.46
N ARG A 109 8.18 -7.62 -3.85
CA ARG A 109 9.65 -7.73 -3.91
C ARG A 109 10.20 -8.97 -3.20
N GLU A 110 9.53 -9.44 -2.16
CA GLU A 110 9.90 -10.64 -1.38
C GLU A 110 9.51 -11.95 -2.07
N ARG A 111 8.72 -11.92 -3.15
CA ARG A 111 8.29 -13.12 -3.87
C ARG A 111 9.43 -13.75 -4.66
N ASN A 112 9.29 -15.04 -4.97
CA ASN A 112 10.32 -15.86 -5.61
C ASN A 112 10.22 -15.92 -7.14
N GLU A 113 9.19 -15.29 -7.75
CA GLU A 113 9.06 -15.25 -9.20
C GLU A 113 10.25 -14.51 -9.83
N LYS A 114 10.54 -14.82 -11.09
CA LYS A 114 11.77 -14.36 -11.77
C LYS A 114 11.77 -12.85 -12.02
N THR A 115 10.69 -12.32 -12.57
CA THR A 115 10.60 -10.90 -12.96
C THR A 115 9.71 -10.11 -12.00
N MET A 116 9.94 -8.79 -11.90
CA MET A 116 9.09 -7.92 -11.06
C MET A 116 7.66 -7.84 -11.60
N VAL A 117 7.46 -7.98 -12.91
CA VAL A 117 6.13 -8.05 -13.53
C VAL A 117 5.35 -9.25 -12.99
N GLU A 118 5.98 -10.43 -12.98
CA GLU A 118 5.37 -11.66 -12.45
C GLU A 118 5.09 -11.57 -10.96
N ARG A 119 6.06 -11.07 -10.18
CA ARG A 119 5.92 -10.86 -8.72
C ARG A 119 4.75 -9.94 -8.39
N LEU A 120 4.68 -8.80 -9.06
CA LEU A 120 3.64 -7.81 -8.83
C LEU A 120 2.26 -8.33 -9.25
N SER A 121 2.14 -8.95 -10.42
CA SER A 121 0.87 -9.52 -10.89
C SER A 121 0.36 -10.62 -9.96
N ALA A 122 1.25 -11.49 -9.48
CA ALA A 122 0.90 -12.56 -8.55
C ALA A 122 0.45 -11.99 -7.19
N GLU A 123 1.17 -11.00 -6.63
CA GLU A 123 0.77 -10.37 -5.36
C GLU A 123 -0.56 -9.64 -5.46
N LEU A 124 -0.80 -8.91 -6.55
CA LEU A 124 -2.08 -8.23 -6.77
C LEU A 124 -3.25 -9.21 -6.91
N LEU A 125 -3.06 -10.33 -7.61
CA LEU A 125 -4.07 -11.39 -7.71
C LEU A 125 -4.35 -12.04 -6.35
N ASP A 126 -3.32 -12.36 -5.58
CA ASP A 126 -3.49 -12.93 -4.24
C ASP A 126 -4.20 -11.92 -3.32
N ALA A 127 -3.78 -10.65 -3.33
CA ALA A 127 -4.38 -9.60 -2.52
C ALA A 127 -5.85 -9.32 -2.89
N SER A 128 -6.21 -9.38 -4.17
CA SER A 128 -7.61 -9.24 -4.59
C SER A 128 -8.51 -10.36 -4.03
N ASN A 129 -7.94 -11.53 -3.78
CA ASN A 129 -8.60 -12.68 -3.15
C ASN A 129 -8.38 -12.77 -1.63
N ASN A 130 -7.98 -11.69 -0.97
CA ASN A 130 -7.65 -11.65 0.46
C ASN A 130 -6.56 -12.67 0.88
N ARG A 131 -5.56 -12.86 0.03
CA ARG A 131 -4.42 -13.73 0.29
C ARG A 131 -3.11 -12.97 0.07
N GLY A 132 -1.99 -13.61 0.40
CA GLY A 132 -0.66 -13.04 0.18
C GLY A 132 -0.09 -12.29 1.39
N ASN A 133 1.19 -11.92 1.27
CA ASN A 133 1.94 -11.32 2.37
C ASN A 133 1.50 -9.88 2.68
N ALA A 134 1.03 -9.13 1.69
CA ALA A 134 0.50 -7.79 1.89
C ALA A 134 -0.76 -7.79 2.76
N VAL A 135 -1.69 -8.72 2.51
CA VAL A 135 -2.90 -8.90 3.32
C VAL A 135 -2.55 -9.38 4.72
N LYS A 136 -1.62 -10.33 4.84
CA LYS A 136 -1.11 -10.79 6.14
C LYS A 136 -0.54 -9.63 6.96
N LYS A 137 0.21 -8.72 6.33
CA LYS A 137 0.74 -7.52 7.00
C LYS A 137 -0.36 -6.63 7.57
N ARG A 138 -1.46 -6.44 6.84
CA ARG A 138 -2.65 -5.73 7.34
C ARG A 138 -3.23 -6.45 8.55
N GLU A 139 -3.44 -7.77 8.46
CA GLU A 139 -4.02 -8.56 9.55
C GLU A 139 -3.16 -8.52 10.80
N ASP A 140 -1.84 -8.64 10.68
CA ASP A 140 -0.92 -8.54 11.80
C ASP A 140 -0.96 -7.15 12.44
N THR A 141 -1.08 -6.10 11.63
CA THR A 141 -1.23 -4.72 12.13
C THR A 141 -2.55 -4.54 12.90
N HIS A 142 -3.65 -5.07 12.37
CA HIS A 142 -4.95 -5.04 13.05
C HIS A 142 -4.93 -5.88 14.34
N ARG A 143 -4.30 -7.04 14.33
CA ARG A 143 -4.13 -7.89 15.52
C ARG A 143 -3.31 -7.19 16.61
N MET A 144 -2.23 -6.51 16.24
CA MET A 144 -1.45 -5.69 17.18
C MET A 144 -2.30 -4.55 17.77
N ALA A 145 -3.11 -3.89 16.95
CA ALA A 145 -4.00 -2.83 17.43
C ALA A 145 -5.07 -3.36 18.39
N GLU A 146 -5.63 -4.54 18.11
CA GLU A 146 -6.61 -5.19 19.00
C GLU A 146 -5.96 -5.62 20.31
N ALA A 147 -4.76 -6.20 20.29
CA ALA A 147 -4.02 -6.56 21.49
C ALA A 147 -3.69 -5.36 22.39
N ASN A 148 -3.53 -4.17 21.80
CA ASN A 148 -3.24 -2.93 22.52
C ASN A 148 -4.50 -2.07 22.78
N LYS A 149 -5.69 -2.59 22.57
CA LYS A 149 -6.96 -1.88 22.70
C LYS A 149 -7.14 -1.24 24.08
N ALA A 150 -6.63 -1.85 25.14
CA ALA A 150 -6.66 -1.32 26.48
C ALA A 150 -5.98 0.07 26.62
N PHE A 151 -5.03 0.39 25.74
CA PHE A 151 -4.30 1.66 25.73
C PHE A 151 -4.95 2.73 24.82
N ALA A 152 -6.11 2.45 24.21
CA ALA A 152 -6.80 3.38 23.31
C ALA A 152 -7.14 4.72 23.98
N HIS A 153 -7.35 4.75 25.29
CA HIS A 153 -7.61 5.98 26.07
C HIS A 153 -6.38 6.90 26.16
N TYR A 154 -5.18 6.43 25.82
CA TYR A 154 -3.96 7.25 25.74
C TYR A 154 -3.81 8.00 24.40
N ARG A 155 -4.70 7.82 23.44
CA ARG A 155 -4.65 8.58 22.18
C ARG A 155 -4.85 10.08 22.45
N TRP A 156 -4.23 10.91 21.60
CA TRP A 156 -4.26 12.38 21.68
C TRP A 156 -5.11 13.00 20.58
#